data_1348ebbdfae2dc9e0ef368eeb8f66805
#
_entry.id   1348ebbdfae2dc9e0ef368eeb8f66805
#
_cell.length_a   1.000
_cell.length_b   1.000
_cell.length_c   1.000
_cell.angle_alpha   90.00
_cell.angle_beta   90.00
_cell.angle_gamma   90.00
#
_symmetry.space_group_name_H-M   'P 1'
#
loop_
_entity.id
_entity.type
_entity.pdbx_description
1 polymer ?
#
loop_
_entity_poly.entity_id
_entity_poly.type
_entity_poly.pdbx_seq_one_letter_code
_entity_poly.pdbx_strand_id
1 'polypeptide(L)'
;MKNLTLLFSFILLPFLIVTAYGQSAKPRILVFSKTAGFRHSAIATGKTAIIKLGKENGFVVDTTENAAYFNTDSLKKYAAVVFFQTTGDVLNDDQQADFEKYIQGGGGFAGVHAATDTEYGWPWYGKLVGAYFVSHPAQQQAVLHVTDRSHISTKHLPAVWTRKDEWYNFKDVSKDIKVLITIDEKSYTGGINGEVHPMAWYHKYDGGRSWYTELGHTEESYADQNYLQHLLGGIQYAIGKN
;
A
#
# COMPACT_ATOMS: atom_id res chain seq x y z
N MET A 1 -59.17 -11.95 66.09
CA MET A 1 -58.12 -12.60 65.30
C MET A 1 -57.74 -11.59 64.21
N LYS A 2 -56.54 -10.97 64.29
CA LYS A 2 -56.10 -9.95 63.34
C LYS A 2 -55.12 -10.62 62.37
N ASN A 3 -55.45 -10.64 61.07
CA ASN A 3 -54.61 -11.17 60.06
C ASN A 3 -53.57 -10.10 59.65
N LEU A 4 -52.28 -10.44 59.83
CA LEU A 4 -51.09 -9.59 59.42
C LEU A 4 -50.68 -10.03 58.04
N THR A 5 -50.93 -9.21 57.04
CA THR A 5 -50.45 -9.42 55.64
C THR A 5 -49.07 -8.82 55.47
N LEU A 6 -48.06 -9.69 55.31
CA LEU A 6 -46.70 -9.25 54.97
C LEU A 6 -46.60 -8.93 53.46
N LEU A 7 -46.33 -7.67 53.09
CA LEU A 7 -45.96 -7.26 51.73
C LEU A 7 -44.47 -7.46 51.55
N PHE A 8 -44.09 -8.39 50.64
CA PHE A 8 -42.73 -8.50 50.17
C PHE A 8 -42.50 -7.54 48.98
N SER A 9 -41.73 -6.47 49.19
CA SER A 9 -41.31 -5.58 48.12
C SER A 9 -40.05 -6.17 47.42
N PHE A 10 -40.21 -6.61 46.19
CA PHE A 10 -39.09 -6.99 45.33
C PHE A 10 -38.43 -5.74 44.79
N ILE A 11 -37.21 -5.45 45.25
CA ILE A 11 -36.37 -4.39 44.66
C ILE A 11 -35.64 -4.97 43.44
N LEU A 12 -36.10 -4.59 42.24
CA LEU A 12 -35.40 -4.89 41.00
C LEU A 12 -34.18 -3.95 40.87
N LEU A 13 -32.96 -4.45 41.10
CA LEU A 13 -31.73 -3.72 40.77
C LEU A 13 -31.51 -3.79 39.23
N PRO A 14 -31.39 -2.65 38.54
CA PRO A 14 -31.02 -2.67 37.14
C PRO A 14 -29.57 -3.10 36.99
N PHE A 15 -29.32 -4.22 36.30
CA PHE A 15 -28.00 -4.65 35.88
C PHE A 15 -27.52 -3.74 34.74
N LEU A 16 -26.64 -2.78 35.03
CA LEU A 16 -25.95 -2.00 34.02
C LEU A 16 -24.89 -2.89 33.36
N ILE A 17 -25.20 -3.40 32.14
CA ILE A 17 -24.22 -4.08 31.31
C ILE A 17 -23.31 -2.99 30.73
N VAL A 18 -22.14 -2.78 31.32
CA VAL A 18 -21.08 -1.99 30.76
C VAL A 18 -20.40 -2.83 29.68
N THR A 19 -20.81 -2.63 28.43
CA THR A 19 -20.08 -3.19 27.28
C THR A 19 -18.74 -2.44 27.19
N ALA A 20 -17.67 -3.08 27.65
CA ALA A 20 -16.32 -2.61 27.40
C ALA A 20 -16.05 -2.75 25.89
N TYR A 21 -16.15 -1.67 25.14
CA TYR A 21 -15.62 -1.60 23.78
C TYR A 21 -14.08 -1.68 23.90
N GLY A 22 -13.55 -2.88 23.78
CA GLY A 22 -12.11 -3.09 23.64
C GLY A 22 -11.64 -2.31 22.40
N GLN A 23 -10.78 -1.30 22.62
CA GLN A 23 -10.16 -0.57 21.52
C GLN A 23 -9.32 -1.57 20.72
N SER A 24 -9.75 -1.89 19.49
CA SER A 24 -8.98 -2.80 18.62
C SER A 24 -7.59 -2.26 18.43
N ALA A 25 -6.58 -3.13 18.53
CA ALA A 25 -5.19 -2.73 18.35
C ALA A 25 -5.02 -2.05 16.96
N LYS A 26 -4.26 -0.96 16.93
CA LYS A 26 -3.98 -0.26 15.67
C LYS A 26 -3.30 -1.20 14.68
N PRO A 27 -3.74 -1.26 13.41
CA PRO A 27 -3.06 -2.06 12.42
C PRO A 27 -1.59 -1.62 12.29
N ARG A 28 -0.71 -2.57 12.03
CA ARG A 28 0.73 -2.35 11.87
C ARG A 28 1.12 -2.64 10.43
N ILE A 29 2.00 -1.84 9.85
CA ILE A 29 2.58 -2.08 8.53
C ILE A 29 4.10 -2.18 8.61
N LEU A 30 4.71 -2.96 7.71
CA LEU A 30 6.14 -3.03 7.51
C LEU A 30 6.51 -2.28 6.24
N VAL A 31 7.33 -1.25 6.33
CA VAL A 31 7.91 -0.54 5.19
C VAL A 31 9.31 -1.10 4.94
N PHE A 32 9.44 -1.85 3.87
CA PHE A 32 10.67 -2.51 3.45
C PHE A 32 11.30 -1.74 2.28
N SER A 33 12.58 -1.35 2.43
CA SER A 33 13.28 -0.51 1.47
C SER A 33 14.70 -0.98 1.19
N LYS A 34 14.94 -2.30 1.21
CA LYS A 34 16.22 -2.89 0.78
C LYS A 34 16.40 -2.70 -0.72
N THR A 35 17.62 -2.35 -1.13
CA THR A 35 18.00 -2.21 -2.53
C THR A 35 19.22 -3.10 -2.80
N ALA A 36 19.13 -3.92 -3.86
CA ALA A 36 20.26 -4.66 -4.41
C ALA A 36 20.75 -4.05 -5.74
N GLY A 37 19.91 -3.18 -6.36
CA GLY A 37 20.24 -2.36 -7.50
C GLY A 37 20.39 -0.88 -7.13
N PHE A 38 19.75 0.01 -7.91
CA PHE A 38 19.80 1.46 -7.69
C PHE A 38 19.13 1.85 -6.36
N ARG A 39 19.76 2.76 -5.61
CA ARG A 39 19.21 3.29 -4.36
C ARG A 39 18.73 4.72 -4.56
N HIS A 40 17.42 4.90 -4.46
CA HIS A 40 16.77 6.20 -4.59
C HIS A 40 17.05 7.11 -3.39
N SER A 41 17.34 8.40 -3.64
CA SER A 41 17.60 9.39 -2.59
C SER A 41 16.36 9.65 -1.71
N ALA A 42 15.18 9.56 -2.30
CA ALA A 42 13.92 9.82 -1.63
C ALA A 42 13.50 8.77 -0.57
N ILE A 43 14.23 7.65 -0.43
CA ILE A 43 13.90 6.59 0.56
C ILE A 43 13.81 7.16 1.99
N ALA A 44 14.75 8.01 2.41
CA ALA A 44 14.75 8.55 3.76
C ALA A 44 13.57 9.49 4.00
N THR A 45 13.33 10.42 3.08
CA THR A 45 12.24 11.40 3.12
C THR A 45 10.87 10.69 3.09
N GLY A 46 10.72 9.71 2.21
CA GLY A 46 9.47 8.95 2.08
C GLY A 46 9.16 8.08 3.29
N LYS A 47 10.15 7.40 3.90
CA LYS A 47 9.95 6.68 5.17
C LYS A 47 9.44 7.62 6.26
N THR A 48 10.02 8.82 6.38
CA THR A 48 9.59 9.83 7.34
C THR A 48 8.13 10.25 7.09
N ALA A 49 7.76 10.46 5.83
CA ALA A 49 6.40 10.80 5.46
C ALA A 49 5.41 9.68 5.79
N ILE A 50 5.74 8.42 5.50
CA ILE A 50 4.87 7.27 5.81
C ILE A 50 4.70 7.10 7.33
N ILE A 51 5.75 7.29 8.13
CA ILE A 51 5.66 7.26 9.61
C ILE A 51 4.69 8.35 10.10
N LYS A 52 4.78 9.58 9.55
CA LYS A 52 3.86 10.67 9.87
C LYS A 52 2.43 10.31 9.50
N LEU A 53 2.19 9.80 8.27
CA LEU A 53 0.88 9.33 7.83
C LEU A 53 0.30 8.29 8.78
N GLY A 54 1.10 7.32 9.23
CA GLY A 54 0.67 6.30 10.20
C GLY A 54 0.21 6.90 11.52
N LYS A 55 1.02 7.82 12.09
CA LYS A 55 0.71 8.50 13.34
C LYS A 55 -0.61 9.28 13.25
N GLU A 56 -0.84 9.99 12.15
CA GLU A 56 -2.00 10.85 11.93
C GLU A 56 -3.27 10.07 11.57
N ASN A 57 -3.12 8.84 11.00
CA ASN A 57 -4.25 8.06 10.47
C ASN A 57 -4.47 6.71 11.19
N GLY A 58 -3.86 6.53 12.36
CA GLY A 58 -4.21 5.45 13.28
C GLY A 58 -3.65 4.08 12.91
N PHE A 59 -2.46 4.01 12.29
CA PHE A 59 -1.71 2.76 12.11
C PHE A 59 -0.25 2.92 12.55
N VAL A 60 0.38 1.81 12.90
CA VAL A 60 1.78 1.77 13.34
C VAL A 60 2.66 1.41 12.14
N VAL A 61 3.80 2.08 12.03
CA VAL A 61 4.76 1.89 10.94
C VAL A 61 6.09 1.42 11.49
N ASP A 62 6.53 0.23 11.09
CA ASP A 62 7.90 -0.23 11.25
C ASP A 62 8.63 -0.09 9.91
N THR A 63 9.90 0.29 9.94
CA THR A 63 10.73 0.40 8.73
C THR A 63 11.93 -0.52 8.83
N THR A 64 12.29 -1.19 7.73
CA THR A 64 13.45 -2.07 7.69
C THR A 64 14.08 -2.15 6.30
N GLU A 65 15.35 -2.43 6.25
CA GLU A 65 16.08 -2.88 5.06
C GLU A 65 16.60 -4.33 5.25
N ASN A 66 16.29 -4.92 6.41
CA ASN A 66 16.70 -6.28 6.74
C ASN A 66 15.66 -7.30 6.26
N ALA A 67 16.02 -8.10 5.26
CA ALA A 67 15.18 -9.15 4.71
C ALA A 67 14.85 -10.28 5.71
N ALA A 68 15.56 -10.40 6.84
CA ALA A 68 15.24 -11.36 7.88
C ALA A 68 13.87 -11.14 8.55
N TYR A 69 13.23 -9.98 8.33
CA TYR A 69 11.83 -9.76 8.73
C TYR A 69 10.81 -10.57 7.90
N PHE A 70 11.22 -11.08 6.72
CA PHE A 70 10.38 -11.92 5.88
C PHE A 70 10.43 -13.36 6.37
N ASN A 71 9.77 -13.61 7.48
CA ASN A 71 9.50 -14.91 8.07
C ASN A 71 8.09 -14.93 8.66
N THR A 72 7.50 -16.10 8.78
CA THR A 72 6.10 -16.28 9.22
C THR A 72 5.82 -15.59 10.56
N ASP A 73 6.75 -15.64 11.54
CA ASP A 73 6.53 -15.07 12.88
C ASP A 73 6.56 -13.53 12.91
N SER A 74 7.32 -12.93 12.01
CA SER A 74 7.37 -11.48 11.87
C SER A 74 6.22 -10.97 11.03
N LEU A 75 5.97 -11.58 9.85
CA LEU A 75 4.97 -11.12 8.88
C LEU A 75 3.55 -11.14 9.44
N LYS A 76 3.18 -12.12 10.27
CA LYS A 76 1.85 -12.20 10.90
C LYS A 76 1.48 -11.01 11.78
N LYS A 77 2.44 -10.16 12.15
CA LYS A 77 2.23 -8.95 12.95
C LYS A 77 1.73 -7.77 12.11
N TYR A 78 1.82 -7.87 10.78
CA TYR A 78 1.57 -6.77 9.87
C TYR A 78 0.29 -6.99 9.07
N ALA A 79 -0.55 -5.96 9.02
CA ALA A 79 -1.73 -5.93 8.16
C ALA A 79 -1.37 -5.68 6.69
N ALA A 80 -0.25 -5.00 6.45
CA ALA A 80 0.30 -4.77 5.12
C ALA A 80 1.84 -4.68 5.14
N VAL A 81 2.46 -5.08 4.03
CA VAL A 81 3.89 -4.87 3.73
C VAL A 81 3.98 -3.90 2.57
N VAL A 82 4.80 -2.86 2.73
CA VAL A 82 5.06 -1.84 1.71
C VAL A 82 6.46 -2.07 1.15
N PHE A 83 6.56 -2.44 -0.11
CA PHE A 83 7.82 -2.43 -0.85
C PHE A 83 8.06 -0.99 -1.32
N PHE A 84 8.91 -0.31 -0.59
CA PHE A 84 9.13 1.13 -0.76
C PHE A 84 10.45 1.39 -1.46
N GLN A 85 10.38 1.64 -2.77
CA GLN A 85 11.53 1.89 -3.65
C GLN A 85 12.61 0.78 -3.54
N THR A 86 12.17 -0.46 -3.42
CA THR A 86 13.06 -1.63 -3.47
C THR A 86 13.57 -1.84 -4.91
N THR A 87 14.77 -2.38 -5.08
CA THR A 87 15.35 -2.69 -6.38
C THR A 87 16.18 -3.97 -6.36
N GLY A 88 16.11 -4.74 -7.44
CA GLY A 88 16.87 -6.00 -7.60
C GLY A 88 16.35 -7.13 -6.72
N ASP A 89 17.14 -8.18 -6.57
CA ASP A 89 16.76 -9.37 -5.78
C ASP A 89 17.02 -9.10 -4.30
N VAL A 90 15.96 -8.92 -3.52
CA VAL A 90 16.03 -8.47 -2.11
C VAL A 90 15.69 -9.58 -1.12
N LEU A 91 15.03 -10.65 -1.55
CA LEU A 91 14.64 -11.80 -0.76
C LEU A 91 15.29 -13.09 -1.29
N ASN A 92 15.61 -14.03 -0.39
CA ASN A 92 15.97 -15.37 -0.76
C ASN A 92 14.72 -16.27 -0.84
N ASP A 93 14.88 -17.53 -1.32
CA ASP A 93 13.80 -18.48 -1.57
C ASP A 93 12.92 -18.74 -0.32
N ASP A 94 13.53 -18.88 0.87
CA ASP A 94 12.78 -19.10 2.11
C ASP A 94 11.92 -17.87 2.47
N GLN A 95 12.49 -16.67 2.30
CA GLN A 95 11.81 -15.40 2.55
C GLN A 95 10.68 -15.15 1.53
N GLN A 96 10.90 -15.52 0.27
CA GLN A 96 9.88 -15.49 -0.78
C GLN A 96 8.72 -16.43 -0.41
N ALA A 97 9.01 -17.68 -0.04
CA ALA A 97 7.99 -18.66 0.35
C ALA A 97 7.17 -18.19 1.57
N ASP A 98 7.79 -17.58 2.57
CA ASP A 98 7.07 -17.05 3.74
C ASP A 98 6.25 -15.80 3.40
N PHE A 99 6.70 -14.99 2.44
CA PHE A 99 5.91 -13.85 1.96
C PHE A 99 4.71 -14.30 1.12
N GLU A 100 4.85 -15.35 0.29
CA GLU A 100 3.71 -15.95 -0.41
C GLU A 100 2.64 -16.41 0.58
N LYS A 101 3.00 -17.17 1.62
CA LYS A 101 2.07 -17.62 2.67
C LYS A 101 1.39 -16.44 3.37
N TYR A 102 2.11 -15.33 3.60
CA TYR A 102 1.54 -14.12 4.21
C TYR A 102 0.45 -13.52 3.31
N ILE A 103 0.68 -13.39 2.01
CA ILE A 103 -0.30 -12.89 1.04
C ILE A 103 -1.48 -13.86 0.92
N GLN A 104 -1.23 -15.17 0.81
CA GLN A 104 -2.25 -16.23 0.76
C GLN A 104 -3.15 -16.23 2.01
N GLY A 105 -2.60 -15.87 3.15
CA GLY A 105 -3.34 -15.66 4.39
C GLY A 105 -4.17 -14.37 4.45
N GLY A 106 -4.27 -13.61 3.35
CA GLY A 106 -5.03 -12.35 3.26
C GLY A 106 -4.22 -11.10 3.58
N GLY A 107 -2.90 -11.19 3.66
CA GLY A 107 -2.00 -10.07 3.85
C GLY A 107 -2.12 -9.01 2.75
N GLY A 108 -1.76 -7.75 3.07
CA GLY A 108 -1.77 -6.67 2.10
C GLY A 108 -0.37 -6.34 1.58
N PHE A 109 -0.31 -5.96 0.31
CA PHE A 109 0.88 -5.46 -0.35
C PHE A 109 0.65 -4.04 -0.88
N ALA A 110 1.63 -3.17 -0.72
CA ALA A 110 1.69 -1.89 -1.41
C ALA A 110 3.09 -1.73 -2.03
N GLY A 111 3.14 -1.53 -3.33
CA GLY A 111 4.37 -1.23 -4.07
C GLY A 111 4.47 0.26 -4.38
N VAL A 112 5.64 0.85 -4.19
CA VAL A 112 5.89 2.26 -4.48
C VAL A 112 7.09 2.37 -5.40
N HIS A 113 6.90 3.04 -6.53
CA HIS A 113 7.91 3.37 -7.53
C HIS A 113 8.71 2.13 -7.96
N ALA A 114 9.97 2.01 -7.55
CA ALA A 114 10.88 0.93 -7.95
C ALA A 114 10.47 -0.48 -7.41
N ALA A 115 9.34 -0.62 -6.72
CA ALA A 115 8.85 -1.95 -6.39
C ALA A 115 8.61 -2.84 -7.63
N THR A 116 8.42 -2.27 -8.82
CA THR A 116 8.39 -3.01 -10.10
C THR A 116 9.76 -3.32 -10.68
N ASP A 117 10.82 -2.72 -10.16
CA ASP A 117 12.25 -2.99 -10.47
C ASP A 117 12.86 -3.98 -9.47
N THR A 118 12.04 -4.93 -9.00
CA THR A 118 12.38 -5.84 -7.90
C THR A 118 12.00 -7.26 -8.27
N GLU A 119 12.83 -8.26 -7.88
CA GLU A 119 12.51 -9.69 -7.95
C GLU A 119 12.16 -10.20 -9.36
N TYR A 120 12.92 -9.85 -10.35
CA TYR A 120 12.69 -10.28 -11.75
C TYR A 120 12.70 -11.79 -11.95
N GLY A 121 13.47 -12.52 -11.12
CA GLY A 121 13.56 -13.98 -11.15
C GLY A 121 12.37 -14.70 -10.49
N TRP A 122 11.43 -13.95 -9.88
CA TRP A 122 10.29 -14.49 -9.13
C TRP A 122 8.94 -14.14 -9.79
N PRO A 123 8.43 -14.97 -10.72
CA PRO A 123 7.22 -14.66 -11.49
C PRO A 123 5.95 -14.46 -10.64
N TRP A 124 5.89 -15.08 -9.45
CA TRP A 124 4.80 -14.86 -8.51
C TRP A 124 4.76 -13.41 -8.03
N TYR A 125 5.93 -12.83 -7.72
CA TYR A 125 6.03 -11.41 -7.34
C TYR A 125 5.61 -10.47 -8.47
N GLY A 126 6.01 -10.77 -9.71
CA GLY A 126 5.57 -9.99 -10.87
C GLY A 126 4.05 -9.94 -11.02
N LYS A 127 3.36 -11.04 -10.71
CA LYS A 127 1.89 -11.08 -10.68
C LYS A 127 1.33 -10.33 -9.47
N LEU A 128 1.99 -10.37 -8.30
CA LEU A 128 1.58 -9.63 -7.12
C LEU A 128 1.70 -8.11 -7.35
N VAL A 129 2.84 -7.63 -7.83
CA VAL A 129 3.05 -6.19 -8.08
C VAL A 129 2.30 -5.70 -9.32
N GLY A 130 2.08 -6.56 -10.31
CA GLY A 130 1.23 -6.34 -11.47
C GLY A 130 1.95 -5.98 -12.77
N ALA A 131 3.25 -5.65 -12.72
CA ALA A 131 4.09 -5.38 -13.88
C ALA A 131 5.57 -5.38 -13.48
N TYR A 132 6.47 -5.41 -14.47
CA TYR A 132 7.89 -5.16 -14.27
C TYR A 132 8.36 -3.91 -14.98
N PHE A 133 9.25 -3.18 -14.34
CA PHE A 133 9.97 -2.04 -14.93
C PHE A 133 10.84 -2.49 -16.11
N VAL A 134 10.95 -1.62 -17.12
CA VAL A 134 11.83 -1.81 -18.30
C VAL A 134 12.83 -0.69 -18.45
N SER A 135 12.35 0.55 -18.42
CA SER A 135 13.14 1.74 -18.66
C SER A 135 12.38 3.00 -18.21
N HIS A 136 13.07 4.10 -18.17
CA HIS A 136 12.47 5.43 -17.98
C HIS A 136 13.23 6.48 -18.81
N PRO A 137 12.58 7.53 -19.30
CA PRO A 137 13.24 8.72 -19.81
C PRO A 137 13.78 9.59 -18.65
N ALA A 138 14.41 10.71 -18.97
CA ALA A 138 14.73 11.72 -17.96
C ALA A 138 13.47 12.24 -17.27
N GLN A 139 13.61 12.62 -16.00
CA GLN A 139 12.51 13.21 -15.22
C GLN A 139 11.93 14.43 -15.92
N GLN A 140 10.63 14.45 -16.12
CA GLN A 140 9.95 15.52 -16.84
C GLN A 140 8.51 15.69 -16.38
N GLN A 141 7.89 16.78 -16.77
CA GLN A 141 6.48 17.01 -16.53
C GLN A 141 5.63 16.17 -17.50
N ALA A 142 4.54 15.59 -16.99
CA ALA A 142 3.56 14.90 -17.81
C ALA A 142 2.14 15.08 -17.26
N VAL A 143 1.16 14.71 -18.07
CA VAL A 143 -0.27 14.74 -17.74
C VAL A 143 -0.73 13.35 -17.35
N LEU A 144 -1.29 13.26 -16.16
CA LEU A 144 -1.93 12.05 -15.64
C LEU A 144 -3.44 12.16 -15.74
N HIS A 145 -4.10 11.06 -16.07
CA HIS A 145 -5.55 10.91 -16.05
C HIS A 145 -5.96 9.96 -14.92
N VAL A 146 -6.78 10.44 -13.99
CA VAL A 146 -7.34 9.62 -12.91
C VAL A 146 -8.57 8.89 -13.47
N THR A 147 -8.40 7.60 -13.77
CA THR A 147 -9.40 6.77 -14.46
C THR A 147 -10.45 6.19 -13.53
N ASP A 148 -10.09 5.94 -12.26
CA ASP A 148 -11.03 5.52 -11.21
C ASP A 148 -10.94 6.50 -10.03
N ARG A 149 -11.98 7.33 -9.88
CA ARG A 149 -12.13 8.31 -8.80
C ARG A 149 -13.01 7.81 -7.65
N SER A 150 -13.36 6.55 -7.63
CA SER A 150 -14.09 5.93 -6.52
C SER A 150 -13.15 5.27 -5.50
N HIS A 151 -11.95 4.90 -5.92
CA HIS A 151 -10.99 4.24 -5.05
C HIS A 151 -10.44 5.17 -3.95
N ILE A 152 -10.22 4.63 -2.74
CA ILE A 152 -9.76 5.40 -1.58
C ILE A 152 -8.47 6.19 -1.84
N SER A 153 -7.57 5.71 -2.72
CA SER A 153 -6.30 6.39 -3.05
C SER A 153 -6.44 7.49 -4.10
N THR A 154 -7.58 7.60 -4.80
CA THR A 154 -7.73 8.52 -5.93
C THR A 154 -8.93 9.45 -5.85
N LYS A 155 -9.86 9.21 -4.92
CA LYS A 155 -11.11 9.98 -4.81
C LYS A 155 -10.92 11.48 -4.56
N HIS A 156 -9.78 11.89 -4.00
CA HIS A 156 -9.43 13.28 -3.71
C HIS A 156 -8.69 13.96 -4.88
N LEU A 157 -8.16 13.17 -5.84
CA LEU A 157 -7.37 13.71 -6.95
C LEU A 157 -8.25 14.41 -7.99
N PRO A 158 -7.72 15.44 -8.68
CA PRO A 158 -8.37 15.99 -9.86
C PRO A 158 -8.43 14.93 -10.99
N ALA A 159 -9.40 15.06 -11.90
CA ALA A 159 -9.51 14.13 -13.03
C ALA A 159 -8.27 14.15 -13.95
N VAL A 160 -7.64 15.31 -14.06
CA VAL A 160 -6.37 15.52 -14.78
C VAL A 160 -5.37 16.13 -13.78
N TRP A 161 -4.22 15.47 -13.66
CA TRP A 161 -3.18 15.84 -12.71
C TRP A 161 -1.83 15.99 -13.40
N THR A 162 -1.38 17.22 -13.56
CA THR A 162 -0.07 17.51 -14.15
C THR A 162 0.99 17.58 -13.06
N ARG A 163 2.07 16.81 -13.22
CA ARG A 163 3.19 16.80 -12.27
C ARG A 163 4.51 16.45 -12.95
N LYS A 164 5.62 16.71 -12.29
CA LYS A 164 6.95 16.23 -12.66
C LYS A 164 7.29 15.01 -11.79
N ASP A 165 7.74 13.94 -12.45
CA ASP A 165 8.28 12.75 -11.79
C ASP A 165 9.23 12.02 -12.77
N GLU A 166 9.69 10.82 -12.43
CA GLU A 166 10.30 9.86 -13.35
C GLU A 166 9.19 8.93 -13.85
N TRP A 167 9.13 8.65 -15.15
CA TRP A 167 8.03 7.92 -15.75
C TRP A 167 8.50 6.55 -16.22
N TYR A 168 8.10 5.49 -15.53
CA TYR A 168 8.47 4.12 -15.84
C TYR A 168 7.70 3.59 -17.04
N ASN A 169 8.41 2.87 -17.91
CA ASN A 169 7.84 1.98 -18.89
C ASN A 169 7.82 0.55 -18.31
N PHE A 170 6.79 -0.20 -18.63
CA PHE A 170 6.54 -1.51 -18.06
C PHE A 170 6.48 -2.61 -19.11
N LYS A 171 6.85 -3.83 -18.69
CA LYS A 171 6.56 -5.10 -19.38
C LYS A 171 5.70 -5.99 -18.49
N ASP A 172 5.12 -7.04 -19.10
CA ASP A 172 4.34 -8.06 -18.41
C ASP A 172 3.21 -7.49 -17.55
N VAL A 173 2.59 -6.39 -18.03
CA VAL A 173 1.46 -5.75 -17.33
C VAL A 173 0.31 -6.75 -17.22
N SER A 174 -0.07 -7.09 -15.99
CA SER A 174 -1.13 -8.06 -15.72
C SER A 174 -2.48 -7.57 -16.23
N LYS A 175 -3.27 -8.48 -16.80
CA LYS A 175 -4.65 -8.20 -17.24
C LYS A 175 -5.64 -8.09 -16.08
N ASP A 176 -5.24 -8.53 -14.89
CA ASP A 176 -6.09 -8.56 -13.69
C ASP A 176 -6.04 -7.26 -12.89
N ILE A 177 -5.11 -6.34 -13.21
CA ILE A 177 -5.02 -5.05 -12.54
C ILE A 177 -6.20 -4.15 -12.88
N LYS A 178 -6.65 -3.39 -11.89
CA LYS A 178 -7.61 -2.30 -12.04
C LYS A 178 -6.84 -0.99 -12.03
N VAL A 179 -6.76 -0.36 -13.19
CA VAL A 179 -5.99 0.87 -13.37
C VAL A 179 -6.68 2.03 -12.68
N LEU A 180 -5.94 2.78 -11.90
CA LEU A 180 -6.38 3.96 -11.15
C LEU A 180 -5.95 5.27 -11.83
N ILE A 181 -4.74 5.28 -12.37
CA ILE A 181 -4.12 6.44 -13.00
C ILE A 181 -3.39 5.96 -14.26
N THR A 182 -3.57 6.67 -15.36
CA THR A 182 -2.76 6.52 -16.58
C THR A 182 -1.98 7.79 -16.87
N ILE A 183 -0.91 7.69 -17.67
CA ILE A 183 -0.17 8.84 -18.18
C ILE A 183 -0.48 9.04 -19.67
N ASP A 184 -0.63 10.29 -20.09
CA ASP A 184 -0.73 10.64 -21.52
C ASP A 184 0.68 10.70 -22.14
N GLU A 185 1.04 9.67 -22.90
CA GLU A 185 2.34 9.60 -23.56
C GLU A 185 2.58 10.73 -24.59
N LYS A 186 1.52 11.44 -25.01
CA LYS A 186 1.68 12.63 -25.88
C LYS A 186 2.13 13.86 -25.11
N SER A 187 2.02 13.84 -23.78
CA SER A 187 2.39 14.97 -22.90
C SER A 187 3.85 15.00 -22.51
N TYR A 188 4.60 13.94 -22.82
CA TYR A 188 6.03 13.81 -22.48
C TYR A 188 6.78 12.99 -23.55
N THR A 189 8.11 12.81 -23.38
CA THR A 189 8.93 12.06 -24.33
C THR A 189 9.46 10.78 -23.70
N GLY A 190 9.40 9.64 -24.41
CA GLY A 190 10.02 8.38 -24.03
C GLY A 190 9.07 7.33 -23.45
N GLY A 191 7.75 7.54 -23.53
CA GLY A 191 6.75 6.50 -23.26
C GLY A 191 6.72 5.44 -24.36
N ILE A 192 6.56 4.15 -24.01
CA ILE A 192 6.52 3.03 -24.95
C ILE A 192 5.42 2.00 -24.59
N ASN A 193 4.54 2.29 -23.66
CA ASN A 193 3.43 1.41 -23.31
C ASN A 193 2.15 1.69 -24.12
N GLY A 194 2.10 2.81 -24.85
CA GLY A 194 1.02 3.15 -25.76
C GLY A 194 -0.19 3.83 -25.10
N GLU A 195 -1.37 3.65 -25.68
CA GLU A 195 -2.58 4.38 -25.31
C GLU A 195 -3.01 4.17 -23.84
N VAL A 196 -2.82 2.97 -23.33
CA VAL A 196 -3.11 2.66 -21.90
C VAL A 196 -1.81 2.40 -21.17
N HIS A 197 -1.20 3.47 -20.66
CA HIS A 197 0.02 3.40 -19.87
C HIS A 197 -0.31 3.60 -18.39
N PRO A 198 -0.38 2.51 -17.58
CA PRO A 198 -0.80 2.61 -16.19
C PRO A 198 0.31 3.15 -15.30
N MET A 199 -0.03 4.07 -14.38
CA MET A 199 0.88 4.65 -13.39
C MET A 199 0.49 4.29 -11.95
N ALA A 200 -0.75 3.86 -11.72
CA ALA A 200 -1.18 3.30 -10.44
C ALA A 200 -2.32 2.32 -10.69
N TRP A 201 -2.35 1.25 -9.88
CA TRP A 201 -3.35 0.20 -9.98
C TRP A 201 -3.53 -0.56 -8.68
N TYR A 202 -4.56 -1.39 -8.62
CA TYR A 202 -4.81 -2.34 -7.55
C TYR A 202 -5.44 -3.61 -8.09
N HIS A 203 -5.34 -4.68 -7.35
CA HIS A 203 -6.04 -5.93 -7.59
C HIS A 203 -6.02 -6.83 -6.36
N LYS A 204 -6.76 -7.92 -6.41
CA LYS A 204 -6.62 -9.04 -5.49
C LYS A 204 -5.73 -10.08 -6.15
N TYR A 205 -4.80 -10.61 -5.40
CA TYR A 205 -3.91 -11.65 -5.89
C TYR A 205 -3.64 -12.67 -4.79
N ASP A 206 -3.77 -13.94 -5.12
CA ASP A 206 -3.42 -15.11 -4.30
C ASP A 206 -3.91 -15.03 -2.83
N GLY A 207 -5.16 -14.57 -2.64
CA GLY A 207 -5.78 -14.39 -1.32
C GLY A 207 -5.60 -13.00 -0.71
N GLY A 208 -4.60 -12.24 -1.11
CA GLY A 208 -4.27 -10.92 -0.58
C GLY A 208 -4.80 -9.74 -1.40
N ARG A 209 -4.36 -8.56 -1.01
CA ARG A 209 -4.63 -7.28 -1.68
C ARG A 209 -3.33 -6.67 -2.14
N SER A 210 -3.29 -6.22 -3.40
CA SER A 210 -2.15 -5.52 -3.97
C SER A 210 -2.57 -4.15 -4.47
N TRP A 211 -1.77 -3.15 -4.12
CA TRP A 211 -1.85 -1.79 -4.65
C TRP A 211 -0.45 -1.33 -5.07
N TYR A 212 -0.36 -0.59 -6.16
CA TYR A 212 0.90 -0.05 -6.65
C TYR A 212 0.72 1.37 -7.15
N THR A 213 1.75 2.19 -6.95
CA THR A 213 1.93 3.49 -7.61
C THR A 213 3.35 3.62 -8.13
N GLU A 214 3.47 4.04 -9.37
CA GLU A 214 4.76 4.38 -9.99
C GLU A 214 5.34 5.68 -9.43
N LEU A 215 4.46 6.61 -9.00
CA LEU A 215 4.83 7.93 -8.51
C LEU A 215 5.72 7.87 -7.26
N GLY A 216 6.52 8.93 -7.05
CA GLY A 216 7.29 9.09 -5.81
C GLY A 216 8.79 8.91 -5.95
N HIS A 217 9.35 9.03 -7.15
CA HIS A 217 10.79 9.00 -7.36
C HIS A 217 11.51 10.11 -6.59
N THR A 218 10.94 11.32 -6.58
CA THR A 218 11.61 12.51 -6.05
C THR A 218 11.23 12.80 -4.60
N GLU A 219 12.10 13.51 -3.88
CA GLU A 219 11.84 13.94 -2.50
C GLU A 219 10.68 14.93 -2.43
N GLU A 220 10.49 15.76 -3.47
CA GLU A 220 9.40 16.72 -3.59
C GLU A 220 8.03 16.05 -3.60
N SER A 221 7.92 14.82 -4.09
CA SER A 221 6.68 14.03 -4.04
C SER A 221 6.16 13.91 -2.62
N TYR A 222 7.03 13.79 -1.62
CA TYR A 222 6.66 13.63 -0.20
C TYR A 222 6.32 14.95 0.50
N ALA A 223 6.33 16.07 -0.22
CA ALA A 223 5.77 17.36 0.20
C ALA A 223 4.42 17.69 -0.51
N ASP A 224 4.08 16.96 -1.58
CA ASP A 224 2.83 17.13 -2.32
C ASP A 224 1.65 16.46 -1.59
N GLN A 225 0.66 17.26 -1.18
CA GLN A 225 -0.50 16.78 -0.44
C GLN A 225 -1.35 15.78 -1.24
N ASN A 226 -1.50 15.97 -2.55
CA ASN A 226 -2.23 15.04 -3.41
C ASN A 226 -1.53 13.68 -3.46
N TYR A 227 -0.21 13.67 -3.60
CA TYR A 227 0.57 12.43 -3.58
C TYR A 227 0.53 11.76 -2.20
N LEU A 228 0.68 12.51 -1.12
CA LEU A 228 0.61 11.96 0.24
C LEU A 228 -0.75 11.32 0.55
N GLN A 229 -1.85 11.92 0.10
CA GLN A 229 -3.18 11.34 0.26
C GLN A 229 -3.37 10.11 -0.66
N HIS A 230 -2.79 10.12 -1.87
CA HIS A 230 -2.77 8.96 -2.75
C HIS A 230 -2.03 7.78 -2.11
N LEU A 231 -0.84 8.01 -1.60
CA LEU A 231 -0.03 7.01 -0.90
C LEU A 231 -0.75 6.48 0.36
N LEU A 232 -1.33 7.37 1.16
CA LEU A 232 -2.13 7.00 2.33
C LEU A 232 -3.30 6.09 1.94
N GLY A 233 -4.05 6.44 0.91
CA GLY A 233 -5.19 5.65 0.44
C GLY A 233 -4.76 4.27 -0.06
N GLY A 234 -3.61 4.16 -0.75
CA GLY A 234 -3.04 2.88 -1.18
C GLY A 234 -2.63 1.99 0.00
N ILE A 235 -1.96 2.56 1.01
CA ILE A 235 -1.62 1.85 2.24
C ILE A 235 -2.91 1.42 2.99
N GLN A 236 -3.92 2.27 3.06
CA GLN A 236 -5.19 1.95 3.70
C GLN A 236 -5.91 0.81 2.97
N TYR A 237 -5.92 0.79 1.64
CA TYR A 237 -6.44 -0.34 0.86
C TYR A 237 -5.67 -1.63 1.16
N ALA A 238 -4.34 -1.59 1.20
CA ALA A 238 -3.52 -2.74 1.55
C ALA A 238 -3.82 -3.26 2.97
N ILE A 239 -4.05 -2.38 3.95
CA ILE A 239 -4.49 -2.74 5.32
C ILE A 239 -5.89 -3.41 5.33
N GLY A 240 -6.72 -3.18 4.29
CA GLY A 240 -8.08 -3.70 4.19
C GLY A 240 -9.18 -2.69 4.50
N LYS A 241 -8.87 -1.38 4.45
CA LYS A 241 -9.86 -0.31 4.47
C LYS A 241 -10.32 -0.02 3.04
N ASN A 242 -11.61 0.13 2.85
CA ASN A 242 -12.25 0.45 1.55
C ASN A 242 -12.69 1.91 1.52
#